data_53a9d09bfaba3eeb9457776601340c70
#
_entry.id   53a9d09bfaba3eeb9457776601340c70
#
_cell.length_a   1.000
_cell.length_b   1.000
_cell.length_c   1.000
_cell.angle_alpha   90.00
_cell.angle_beta   90.00
_cell.angle_gamma   90.00
#
_symmetry.space_group_name_H-M   'P 1'
#
loop_
_entity.id
_entity.type
_entity.pdbx_description
1 polymer ?
#
loop_
_entity_poly.entity_id
_entity_poly.type
_entity_poly.pdbx_seq_one_letter_code
_entity_poly.pdbx_strand_id
1 'polypeptide(L)'
;MLDKNSSPLQSLVAGHWFKLICGASYQDLPTIRNLALAYTIAGADCIDVAADRAVILAAKEGIETAEKIAGFSPNRRPWLMVSLNDGEDPHFRKAVFNPQLCPVDCPRPCEKICPAYAIDRGGVIEQRCYGCGRSYPFVPRK
;
A
#
# COMPACT_ATOMS: atom_id res chain seq x y z
N MET A 1 -23.81 8.09 18.13
CA MET A 1 -22.72 7.21 18.60
C MET A 1 -22.73 6.00 17.69
N LEU A 2 -21.73 5.83 16.84
CA LEU A 2 -21.69 4.66 15.92
C LEU A 2 -21.64 3.39 16.77
N ASP A 3 -22.55 2.46 16.46
CA ASP A 3 -22.57 1.16 17.12
C ASP A 3 -21.24 0.43 16.80
N LYS A 4 -20.41 0.23 17.82
CA LYS A 4 -19.08 -0.39 17.70
C LYS A 4 -19.12 -1.84 17.18
N ASN A 5 -20.30 -2.42 17.01
CA ASN A 5 -20.50 -3.81 16.60
C ASN A 5 -21.15 -3.97 15.21
N SER A 6 -21.55 -2.88 14.53
CA SER A 6 -22.16 -3.00 13.22
C SER A 6 -21.14 -3.39 12.16
N SER A 7 -21.48 -4.34 11.31
CA SER A 7 -20.67 -4.71 10.15
C SER A 7 -20.71 -3.61 9.08
N PRO A 8 -19.72 -3.56 8.16
CA PRO A 8 -19.75 -2.61 7.04
C PRO A 8 -21.07 -2.65 6.24
N LEU A 9 -21.63 -3.85 6.03
CA LEU A 9 -22.90 -3.98 5.35
C LEU A 9 -24.06 -3.34 6.12
N GLN A 10 -24.11 -3.52 7.44
CA GLN A 10 -25.13 -2.90 8.29
C GLN A 10 -25.02 -1.39 8.29
N SER A 11 -23.79 -0.83 8.35
CA SER A 11 -23.54 0.60 8.20
C SER A 11 -24.06 1.13 6.86
N LEU A 12 -23.83 0.38 5.77
CA LEU A 12 -24.29 0.77 4.44
C LEU A 12 -25.83 0.82 4.37
N VAL A 13 -26.50 -0.22 4.86
CA VAL A 13 -27.97 -0.29 4.87
C VAL A 13 -28.59 0.79 5.75
N ALA A 14 -27.95 1.10 6.87
CA ALA A 14 -28.39 2.14 7.81
C ALA A 14 -28.06 3.58 7.37
N GLY A 15 -27.35 3.78 6.25
CA GLY A 15 -26.95 5.11 5.76
C GLY A 15 -25.81 5.74 6.56
N HIS A 16 -25.04 4.96 7.29
CA HIS A 16 -23.92 5.42 8.11
C HIS A 16 -22.55 5.04 7.51
N TRP A 17 -22.51 4.66 6.26
CA TRP A 17 -21.30 4.21 5.56
C TRP A 17 -20.20 5.26 5.57
N PHE A 18 -19.04 4.86 6.07
CA PHE A 18 -17.84 5.70 6.10
C PHE A 18 -16.69 5.03 5.33
N LYS A 19 -16.27 5.64 4.21
CA LYS A 19 -15.17 5.16 3.38
C LYS A 19 -14.00 6.12 3.41
N LEU A 20 -12.79 5.61 3.72
CA LEU A 20 -11.53 6.31 3.45
C LEU A 20 -11.11 6.04 2.00
N ILE A 21 -10.81 7.09 1.24
CA ILE A 21 -10.23 7.00 -0.10
C ILE A 21 -8.78 7.47 -0.05
N CYS A 22 -7.84 6.55 -0.31
CA CYS A 22 -6.41 6.86 -0.39
C CYS A 22 -5.98 7.28 -1.81
N GLY A 23 -6.82 7.01 -2.82
CA GLY A 23 -6.55 7.32 -4.22
C GLY A 23 -6.00 6.17 -5.03
N ALA A 24 -6.34 6.15 -6.34
CA ALA A 24 -6.02 5.05 -7.25
C ALA A 24 -4.53 4.94 -7.63
N SER A 25 -3.73 5.98 -7.38
CA SER A 25 -2.30 6.04 -7.71
C SER A 25 -1.39 6.38 -6.53
N TYR A 26 -1.92 6.45 -5.32
CA TYR A 26 -1.12 6.79 -4.15
C TYR A 26 -0.35 5.57 -3.62
N GLN A 27 0.97 5.66 -3.57
CA GLN A 27 1.87 4.52 -3.33
C GLN A 27 2.85 4.73 -2.14
N ASP A 28 2.65 5.73 -1.30
CA ASP A 28 3.45 5.89 -0.08
C ASP A 28 3.02 4.85 0.97
N LEU A 29 3.72 3.72 1.01
CA LEU A 29 3.37 2.58 1.86
C LEU A 29 3.29 2.92 3.35
N PRO A 30 4.24 3.67 3.97
CA PRO A 30 4.13 4.05 5.36
C PRO A 30 2.86 4.85 5.65
N THR A 31 2.52 5.80 4.78
CA THR A 31 1.32 6.62 4.95
C THR A 31 0.05 5.78 4.75
N ILE A 32 -0.02 4.92 3.73
CA ILE A 32 -1.14 4.01 3.50
C ILE A 32 -1.39 3.14 4.72
N ARG A 33 -0.34 2.50 5.26
CA ARG A 33 -0.44 1.67 6.46
C ARG A 33 -0.98 2.46 7.65
N ASN A 34 -0.44 3.66 7.90
CA ASN A 34 -0.84 4.48 9.03
C ASN A 34 -2.28 5.02 8.88
N LEU A 35 -2.68 5.41 7.68
CA LEU A 35 -4.06 5.82 7.40
C LEU A 35 -5.03 4.65 7.58
N ALA A 36 -4.71 3.48 7.02
CA ALA A 36 -5.54 2.28 7.19
C ALA A 36 -5.69 1.91 8.67
N LEU A 37 -4.62 1.97 9.47
CA LEU A 37 -4.66 1.75 10.91
C LEU A 37 -5.56 2.76 11.61
N ALA A 38 -5.30 4.07 11.43
CA ALA A 38 -5.99 5.13 12.14
C ALA A 38 -7.50 5.14 11.79
N TYR A 39 -7.84 5.01 10.52
CA TYR A 39 -9.24 5.04 10.09
C TYR A 39 -9.99 3.76 10.40
N THR A 40 -9.33 2.60 10.49
CA THR A 40 -9.92 1.38 11.03
C THR A 40 -10.29 1.56 12.50
N ILE A 41 -9.40 2.13 13.31
CA ILE A 41 -9.70 2.45 14.73
C ILE A 41 -10.83 3.48 14.83
N ALA A 42 -10.85 4.48 13.94
CA ALA A 42 -11.90 5.50 13.89
C ALA A 42 -13.27 4.94 13.42
N GLY A 43 -13.29 3.72 12.90
CA GLY A 43 -14.53 3.04 12.53
C GLY A 43 -14.90 3.14 11.07
N ALA A 44 -13.93 3.32 10.17
CA ALA A 44 -14.20 3.21 8.74
C ALA A 44 -14.79 1.85 8.35
N ASP A 45 -15.74 1.86 7.45
CA ASP A 45 -16.38 0.66 6.90
C ASP A 45 -15.65 0.14 5.66
N CYS A 46 -14.91 1.02 4.98
CA CYS A 46 -14.16 0.67 3.78
C CYS A 46 -12.88 1.51 3.68
N ILE A 47 -11.81 0.88 3.26
CA ILE A 47 -10.54 1.51 2.90
C ILE A 47 -10.31 1.28 1.41
N ASP A 48 -10.25 2.36 0.62
CA ASP A 48 -10.08 2.31 -0.83
C ASP A 48 -8.64 2.70 -1.18
N VAL A 49 -7.94 1.81 -1.89
CA VAL A 49 -6.51 1.93 -2.19
C VAL A 49 -6.21 1.65 -3.66
N ALA A 50 -5.01 2.03 -4.09
CA ALA A 50 -4.53 1.74 -5.44
C ALA A 50 -4.43 0.24 -5.71
N ALA A 51 -4.64 -0.16 -6.98
CA ALA A 51 -4.51 -1.53 -7.47
C ALA A 51 -3.05 -1.96 -7.60
N ASP A 52 -2.31 -1.83 -6.50
CA ASP A 52 -0.91 -2.25 -6.39
C ASP A 52 -0.73 -3.21 -5.24
N ARG A 53 -0.02 -4.31 -5.48
CA ARG A 53 0.18 -5.35 -4.48
C ARG A 53 0.88 -4.85 -3.22
N ALA A 54 1.86 -3.95 -3.35
CA ALA A 54 2.58 -3.40 -2.20
C ALA A 54 1.66 -2.52 -1.35
N VAL A 55 0.83 -1.69 -2.01
CA VAL A 55 -0.16 -0.83 -1.37
C VAL A 55 -1.23 -1.65 -0.65
N ILE A 56 -1.75 -2.69 -1.29
CA ILE A 56 -2.73 -3.61 -0.69
C ILE A 56 -2.17 -4.29 0.56
N LEU A 57 -0.92 -4.75 0.52
CA LEU A 57 -0.27 -5.38 1.68
C LEU A 57 -0.07 -4.39 2.82
N ALA A 58 0.36 -3.16 2.53
CA ALA A 58 0.51 -2.11 3.54
C ALA A 58 -0.83 -1.75 4.20
N ALA A 59 -1.91 -1.63 3.42
CA ALA A 59 -3.25 -1.39 3.95
C ALA A 59 -3.73 -2.53 4.85
N LYS A 60 -3.53 -3.79 4.43
CA LYS A 60 -3.87 -4.98 5.23
C LYS A 60 -3.11 -5.00 6.56
N GLU A 61 -1.81 -4.72 6.54
CA GLU A 61 -0.99 -4.64 7.76
C GLU A 61 -1.54 -3.57 8.73
N GLY A 62 -1.94 -2.40 8.20
CA GLY A 62 -2.56 -1.35 9.00
C GLY A 62 -3.88 -1.79 9.65
N ILE A 63 -4.77 -2.42 8.88
CA ILE A 63 -6.05 -2.96 9.36
C ILE A 63 -5.82 -4.03 10.45
N GLU A 64 -4.92 -4.99 10.20
CA GLU A 64 -4.60 -6.06 11.16
C GLU A 64 -3.98 -5.52 12.46
N THR A 65 -3.17 -4.47 12.34
CA THR A 65 -2.61 -3.80 13.52
C THR A 65 -3.71 -3.10 14.32
N ALA A 66 -4.65 -2.43 13.64
CA ALA A 66 -5.80 -1.80 14.30
C ALA A 66 -6.68 -2.81 15.03
N GLU A 67 -6.92 -3.97 14.44
CA GLU A 67 -7.68 -5.07 15.06
C GLU A 67 -7.03 -5.54 16.37
N LYS A 68 -5.71 -5.71 16.37
CA LYS A 68 -4.94 -6.10 17.56
C LYS A 68 -4.99 -5.06 18.67
N ILE A 69 -4.93 -3.76 18.31
CA ILE A 69 -4.93 -2.66 19.28
C ILE A 69 -6.32 -2.44 19.88
N ALA A 70 -7.35 -2.46 19.04
CA ALA A 70 -8.70 -2.07 19.44
C ALA A 70 -9.62 -3.23 19.84
N GLY A 71 -9.20 -4.48 19.60
CA GLY A 71 -9.95 -5.69 19.97
C GLY A 71 -11.31 -5.79 19.26
N PHE A 72 -11.39 -5.37 17.99
CA PHE A 72 -12.64 -5.42 17.24
C PHE A 72 -13.14 -6.86 17.02
N SER A 73 -14.46 -7.00 16.97
CA SER A 73 -15.07 -8.20 16.42
C SER A 73 -14.68 -8.39 14.94
N PRO A 74 -14.43 -9.62 14.46
CA PRO A 74 -14.13 -9.89 13.05
C PRO A 74 -15.17 -9.31 12.08
N ASN A 75 -16.42 -9.21 12.50
CA ASN A 75 -17.51 -8.64 11.71
C ASN A 75 -17.37 -7.12 11.49
N ARG A 76 -16.53 -6.45 12.29
CA ARG A 76 -16.30 -5.00 12.22
C ARG A 76 -15.15 -4.63 11.31
N ARG A 77 -14.40 -5.61 10.80
CA ARG A 77 -13.28 -5.38 9.89
C ARG A 77 -13.74 -4.57 8.67
N PRO A 78 -13.06 -3.44 8.32
CA PRO A 78 -13.41 -2.69 7.14
C PRO A 78 -13.16 -3.51 5.88
N TRP A 79 -13.98 -3.27 4.86
CA TRP A 79 -13.73 -3.83 3.54
C TRP A 79 -12.51 -3.12 2.91
N LEU A 80 -11.67 -3.89 2.24
CA LEU A 80 -10.60 -3.33 1.43
C LEU A 80 -11.09 -3.27 -0.02
N MET A 81 -11.23 -2.05 -0.53
CA MET A 81 -11.57 -1.77 -1.92
C MET A 81 -10.30 -1.46 -2.70
N VAL A 82 -10.25 -1.89 -3.94
CA VAL A 82 -9.13 -1.64 -4.84
C VAL A 82 -9.64 -0.87 -6.05
N SER A 83 -9.11 0.33 -6.26
CA SER A 83 -9.44 1.18 -7.40
C SER A 83 -8.54 0.87 -8.58
N LEU A 84 -9.15 0.50 -9.71
CA LEU A 84 -8.47 0.23 -10.98
C LEU A 84 -8.60 1.45 -11.89
N ASN A 85 -7.48 1.83 -12.51
CA ASN A 85 -7.51 2.76 -13.63
C ASN A 85 -7.86 2.01 -14.92
N ASP A 86 -8.62 2.64 -15.79
CA ASP A 86 -9.02 2.12 -17.11
C ASP A 86 -8.00 2.41 -18.22
N GLY A 87 -6.89 3.06 -17.90
CA GLY A 87 -5.80 3.40 -18.80
C GLY A 87 -4.44 3.41 -18.12
N GLU A 88 -3.41 3.81 -18.85
CA GLU A 88 -2.06 3.99 -18.29
C GLU A 88 -2.03 5.17 -17.32
N ASP A 89 -1.67 4.90 -16.07
CA ASP A 89 -1.44 5.93 -15.07
C ASP A 89 0.05 6.31 -15.03
N PRO A 90 0.42 7.54 -15.44
CA PRO A 90 1.81 7.99 -15.42
C PRO A 90 2.39 8.11 -14.00
N HIS A 91 1.54 8.13 -12.98
CA HIS A 91 1.96 8.14 -11.57
C HIS A 91 2.27 6.74 -11.02
N PHE A 92 1.77 5.70 -11.68
CA PHE A 92 1.94 4.31 -11.28
C PHE A 92 3.24 3.72 -11.81
N ARG A 93 4.39 4.12 -11.25
CA ARG A 93 5.71 3.73 -11.73
C ARG A 93 6.46 2.93 -10.69
N LYS A 94 7.05 1.82 -11.13
CA LYS A 94 8.01 1.04 -10.35
C LYS A 94 9.40 1.12 -10.97
N ALA A 95 10.42 0.90 -10.15
CA ALA A 95 11.77 0.75 -10.68
C ALA A 95 11.85 -0.50 -11.56
N VAL A 96 12.51 -0.38 -12.70
CA VAL A 96 12.82 -1.51 -13.59
C VAL A 96 14.26 -1.37 -14.04
N PHE A 97 15.07 -2.41 -13.89
CA PHE A 97 16.42 -2.49 -14.45
C PHE A 97 16.82 -3.95 -14.69
N ASN A 98 17.78 -4.16 -15.60
CA ASN A 98 18.36 -5.48 -15.83
C ASN A 98 19.57 -5.67 -14.90
N PRO A 99 19.51 -6.56 -13.90
CA PRO A 99 20.61 -6.81 -12.97
C PRO A 99 21.86 -7.36 -13.65
N GLN A 100 21.76 -7.98 -14.85
CA GLN A 100 22.89 -8.48 -15.61
C GLN A 100 23.78 -7.37 -16.17
N LEU A 101 23.27 -6.14 -16.25
CA LEU A 101 24.04 -4.97 -16.68
C LEU A 101 24.84 -4.33 -15.55
N CYS A 102 24.69 -4.82 -14.32
CA CYS A 102 25.47 -4.32 -13.19
C CYS A 102 26.93 -4.81 -13.27
N PRO A 103 27.93 -3.92 -13.05
CA PRO A 103 29.32 -4.34 -12.87
C PRO A 103 29.47 -5.40 -11.78
N VAL A 104 30.42 -6.32 -11.96
CA VAL A 104 30.64 -7.42 -10.99
C VAL A 104 31.02 -6.90 -9.60
N ASP A 105 31.73 -5.78 -9.55
CA ASP A 105 32.21 -5.10 -8.35
C ASP A 105 31.29 -3.94 -7.89
N CYS A 106 30.09 -3.85 -8.42
CA CYS A 106 29.15 -2.78 -8.11
C CYS A 106 28.85 -2.70 -6.60
N PRO A 107 29.07 -1.55 -5.94
CA PRO A 107 28.83 -1.35 -4.51
C PRO A 107 27.34 -1.30 -4.15
N ARG A 108 26.46 -1.45 -5.13
CA ARG A 108 24.99 -1.55 -5.04
C ARG A 108 24.32 -0.37 -4.33
N PRO A 109 24.58 0.86 -4.78
CA PRO A 109 23.99 2.03 -4.16
C PRO A 109 22.45 2.07 -4.28
N CYS A 110 21.90 1.50 -5.38
CA CYS A 110 20.46 1.39 -5.57
C CYS A 110 19.76 0.55 -4.48
N GLU A 111 20.38 -0.54 -4.04
CA GLU A 111 19.88 -1.37 -2.94
C GLU A 111 19.96 -0.62 -1.61
N LYS A 112 21.10 0.03 -1.34
CA LYS A 112 21.33 0.76 -0.08
C LYS A 112 20.40 1.96 0.10
N ILE A 113 20.06 2.65 -0.99
CA ILE A 113 19.18 3.84 -0.96
C ILE A 113 17.69 3.48 -0.91
N CYS A 114 17.32 2.22 -1.19
CA CYS A 114 15.94 1.80 -1.28
C CYS A 114 15.27 1.73 0.10
N PRO A 115 14.34 2.63 0.45
CA PRO A 115 13.71 2.65 1.77
C PRO A 115 12.74 1.49 2.01
N ALA A 116 12.31 0.84 0.94
CA ALA A 116 11.39 -0.31 0.97
C ALA A 116 12.11 -1.67 0.88
N TYR A 117 13.46 -1.66 0.80
CA TYR A 117 14.25 -2.88 0.56
C TYR A 117 13.71 -3.69 -0.63
N ALA A 118 13.29 -2.95 -1.68
CA ALA A 118 12.66 -3.50 -2.88
C ALA A 118 13.66 -3.81 -4.00
N ILE A 119 14.95 -3.73 -3.73
CA ILE A 119 16.01 -3.99 -4.72
C ILE A 119 17.01 -4.96 -4.10
N ASP A 120 17.30 -6.02 -4.83
CA ASP A 120 18.30 -7.03 -4.48
C ASP A 120 19.14 -7.46 -5.70
N ARG A 121 19.90 -8.56 -5.57
CA ARG A 121 20.71 -9.13 -6.66
C ARG A 121 19.88 -9.61 -7.86
N GLY A 122 18.66 -10.02 -7.63
CA GLY A 122 17.74 -10.49 -8.67
C GLY A 122 17.01 -9.38 -9.41
N GLY A 123 17.12 -8.12 -8.95
CA GLY A 123 16.43 -6.98 -9.54
C GLY A 123 15.47 -6.27 -8.60
N VAL A 124 14.29 -5.94 -9.08
CA VAL A 124 13.26 -5.24 -8.31
C VAL A 124 12.22 -6.21 -7.77
N ILE A 125 12.00 -6.16 -6.47
CA ILE A 125 10.92 -6.89 -5.80
C ILE A 125 9.65 -6.02 -5.93
N GLU A 126 8.83 -6.30 -6.92
CA GLU A 126 7.65 -5.50 -7.26
C GLU A 126 6.68 -5.29 -6.10
N GLN A 127 6.52 -6.31 -5.25
CA GLN A 127 5.63 -6.27 -4.10
C GLN A 127 6.03 -5.24 -3.03
N ARG A 128 7.29 -4.80 -3.06
CA ARG A 128 7.85 -3.81 -2.12
C ARG A 128 8.06 -2.45 -2.76
N CYS A 129 8.27 -2.40 -4.08
CA CYS A 129 8.53 -1.15 -4.77
C CYS A 129 7.28 -0.29 -4.85
N TYR A 130 7.38 0.96 -4.41
CA TYR A 130 6.33 1.97 -4.50
C TYR A 130 6.72 3.18 -5.36
N GLY A 131 7.73 3.03 -6.22
CA GLY A 131 8.04 4.03 -7.26
C GLY A 131 8.61 5.36 -6.75
N CYS A 132 9.26 5.40 -5.59
CA CYS A 132 9.77 6.63 -4.97
C CYS A 132 10.88 7.36 -5.76
N GLY A 133 11.44 6.74 -6.80
CA GLY A 133 12.46 7.32 -7.68
C GLY A 133 13.88 7.39 -7.10
N ARG A 134 14.12 7.09 -5.82
CA ARG A 134 15.43 7.27 -5.18
C ARG A 134 16.56 6.44 -5.80
N SER A 135 16.24 5.27 -6.37
CA SER A 135 17.22 4.41 -7.04
C SER A 135 17.58 4.88 -8.45
N TYR A 136 16.77 5.77 -9.05
CA TYR A 136 16.92 6.18 -10.45
C TYR A 136 18.32 6.67 -10.86
N PRO A 137 19.06 7.46 -10.04
CA PRO A 137 20.42 7.90 -10.39
C PRO A 137 21.47 6.77 -10.45
N PHE A 138 21.17 5.62 -9.84
CA PHE A 138 22.13 4.55 -9.60
C PHE A 138 21.89 3.30 -10.45
N VAL A 139 20.73 3.20 -11.12
CA VAL A 139 20.43 2.06 -11.97
C VAL A 139 20.99 2.25 -13.38
N PRO A 140 21.52 1.19 -14.01
CA PRO A 140 21.98 1.28 -15.40
C PRO A 140 20.83 1.72 -16.30
N ARG A 141 21.09 2.73 -17.12
CA ARG A 141 20.17 3.12 -18.19
C ARG A 141 20.36 2.18 -19.37
N LYS A 142 19.26 1.86 -20.03
CA LYS A 142 19.29 1.13 -21.29
C LYS A 142 20.04 1.93 -22.34
#